data_9601f1a60ebed8d8d20e955414333cf7
#
_entry.id   9601f1a60ebed8d8d20e955414333cf7
#
_cell.length_a   1.000
_cell.length_b   1.000
_cell.length_c   1.000
_cell.angle_alpha   90.00
_cell.angle_beta   90.00
_cell.angle_gamma   90.00
#
_symmetry.space_group_name_H-M   'P 1'
#
loop_
_entity.id
_entity.type
_entity.pdbx_description
1 polymer ?
#
loop_
_entity_poly.entity_id
_entity_poly.type
_entity_poly.pdbx_seq_one_letter_code
_entity_poly.pdbx_strand_id
1 'polypeptide(L)'
;AISIKNSNTKFTKSVFTLCNYRKNDKCPPWELVATEMRHNKKKKTIYYDNALIKIYNIPIFYIPKLQHPDPTVLRRSGFLVPSFADGKNLGTNINVPYFWAINKDKDLTINSRLFATEHPLFLGEYRQAFKNSTLISDFGYSEGYKSNSKKNIRSGDRSHLFARLNTTFNTNNTN
;
A
#
# COMPACT_ATOMS: atom_id res chain seq x y z
N ALA A 1 -11.52 23.20 -16.99
CA ALA A 1 -10.52 24.24 -17.29
C ALA A 1 -9.16 23.82 -16.74
N ILE A 2 -8.11 24.12 -17.47
CA ILE A 2 -6.70 23.85 -17.11
C ILE A 2 -6.03 25.20 -16.85
N SER A 3 -5.40 25.35 -15.69
CA SER A 3 -4.58 26.52 -15.38
C SER A 3 -3.17 26.06 -15.00
N ILE A 4 -2.15 26.65 -15.60
CA ILE A 4 -0.74 26.33 -15.35
C ILE A 4 -0.09 27.57 -14.76
N LYS A 5 0.41 27.46 -13.51
CA LYS A 5 1.18 28.51 -12.85
C LYS A 5 2.47 27.90 -12.28
N ASN A 6 3.63 28.31 -12.82
CA ASN A 6 4.94 27.77 -12.43
C ASN A 6 5.00 26.24 -12.51
N SER A 7 5.29 25.58 -11.37
CA SER A 7 5.40 24.11 -11.26
C SER A 7 4.09 23.41 -10.88
N ASN A 8 2.98 24.13 -10.85
CA ASN A 8 1.67 23.58 -10.47
C ASN A 8 0.72 23.63 -11.66
N THR A 9 0.10 22.49 -11.96
CA THR A 9 -0.98 22.39 -12.93
C THR A 9 -2.28 22.12 -12.19
N LYS A 10 -3.29 22.96 -12.44
CA LYS A 10 -4.62 22.84 -11.83
C LYS A 10 -5.63 22.40 -12.88
N PHE A 11 -6.41 21.40 -12.58
CA PHE A 11 -7.51 20.89 -13.40
C PHE A 11 -8.82 21.01 -12.63
N THR A 12 -9.86 21.46 -13.29
CA THR A 12 -11.20 21.53 -12.73
C THR A 12 -12.09 20.45 -13.34
N LYS A 13 -12.89 19.75 -12.53
CA LYS A 13 -13.71 18.60 -12.94
C LYS A 13 -12.85 17.50 -13.60
N SER A 14 -11.95 16.92 -12.83
CA SER A 14 -10.95 15.95 -13.32
C SER A 14 -11.40 14.52 -13.07
N VAL A 15 -11.06 13.65 -14.00
CA VAL A 15 -11.19 12.20 -13.85
C VAL A 15 -9.81 11.59 -13.92
N PHE A 16 -9.47 10.74 -12.98
CA PHE A 16 -8.24 9.96 -12.95
C PHE A 16 -8.58 8.47 -12.93
N THR A 17 -7.97 7.71 -13.83
CA THR A 17 -8.03 6.26 -13.85
C THR A 17 -6.72 5.70 -14.38
N LEU A 18 -6.31 4.52 -13.89
CA LEU A 18 -5.18 3.74 -14.42
C LEU A 18 -5.64 2.69 -15.44
N CYS A 19 -6.94 2.59 -15.68
CA CYS A 19 -7.49 1.62 -16.60
C CYS A 19 -7.41 2.13 -18.04
N ASN A 20 -6.95 1.28 -18.96
CA ASN A 20 -7.02 1.56 -20.38
C ASN A 20 -8.47 1.48 -20.85
N TYR A 21 -8.92 2.47 -21.63
CA TYR A 21 -10.21 2.41 -22.32
C TYR A 21 -10.23 1.20 -23.25
N ARG A 22 -11.17 0.30 -23.03
CA ARG A 22 -11.43 -0.81 -23.94
C ARG A 22 -12.27 -0.31 -25.13
N LYS A 23 -11.99 -0.83 -26.31
CA LYS A 23 -12.68 -0.37 -27.55
C LYS A 23 -14.21 -0.47 -27.49
N ASN A 24 -14.76 -1.37 -26.68
CA ASN A 24 -16.19 -1.62 -26.53
C ASN A 24 -16.81 -1.17 -25.21
N ASP A 25 -16.00 -0.80 -24.20
CA ASP A 25 -16.45 -0.31 -22.91
C ASP A 25 -16.28 1.20 -22.83
N LYS A 26 -17.38 1.93 -22.73
CA LYS A 26 -17.38 3.39 -22.61
C LYS A 26 -16.93 3.91 -21.26
N CYS A 27 -16.80 3.05 -20.26
CA CYS A 27 -16.46 3.41 -18.88
C CYS A 27 -15.32 2.54 -18.34
N PRO A 28 -14.29 3.13 -17.71
CA PRO A 28 -13.29 2.35 -16.98
C PRO A 28 -13.95 1.63 -15.81
N PRO A 29 -13.42 0.44 -15.40
CA PRO A 29 -13.99 -0.31 -14.27
C PRO A 29 -13.98 0.49 -12.96
N TRP A 30 -13.02 1.39 -12.78
CA TRP A 30 -13.01 2.34 -11.69
C TRP A 30 -12.43 3.69 -12.13
N GLU A 31 -12.91 4.75 -11.51
CA GLU A 31 -12.45 6.11 -11.73
C GLU A 31 -12.47 6.93 -10.43
N LEU A 32 -11.54 7.86 -10.33
CA LEU A 32 -11.50 8.89 -9.30
C LEU A 32 -11.92 10.22 -9.94
N VAL A 33 -13.08 10.70 -9.58
CA VAL A 33 -13.61 11.99 -10.03
C VAL A 33 -13.36 13.02 -8.93
N ALA A 34 -12.83 14.19 -9.27
CA ALA A 34 -12.58 15.25 -8.32
C ALA A 34 -13.08 16.60 -8.86
N THR A 35 -13.56 17.47 -7.97
CA THR A 35 -13.92 18.85 -8.34
C THR A 35 -12.71 19.65 -8.75
N GLU A 36 -11.59 19.39 -8.08
CA GLU A 36 -10.30 20.00 -8.38
C GLU A 36 -9.17 18.99 -8.23
N MET A 37 -8.24 18.98 -9.18
CA MET A 37 -6.99 18.24 -9.12
C MET A 37 -5.82 19.19 -9.29
N ARG A 38 -4.83 19.11 -8.41
CA ARG A 38 -3.62 19.93 -8.45
C ARG A 38 -2.39 19.03 -8.53
N HIS A 39 -1.66 19.12 -9.62
CA HIS A 39 -0.40 18.42 -9.80
C HIS A 39 0.78 19.34 -9.46
N ASN A 40 1.48 19.04 -8.38
CA ASN A 40 2.71 19.74 -8.00
C ASN A 40 3.92 18.97 -8.54
N LYS A 41 4.50 19.48 -9.63
CA LYS A 41 5.65 18.86 -10.30
C LYS A 41 6.92 18.83 -9.44
N LYS A 42 7.15 19.84 -8.59
CA LYS A 42 8.31 19.87 -7.69
C LYS A 42 8.21 18.80 -6.61
N LYS A 43 7.04 18.68 -5.97
CA LYS A 43 6.78 17.67 -4.94
C LYS A 43 6.43 16.31 -5.52
N LYS A 44 6.26 16.21 -6.86
CA LYS A 44 5.80 14.99 -7.54
C LYS A 44 4.58 14.38 -6.85
N THR A 45 3.58 15.23 -6.58
CA THR A 45 2.38 14.85 -5.82
C THR A 45 1.16 15.42 -6.50
N ILE A 46 0.11 14.62 -6.59
CA ILE A 46 -1.20 15.00 -7.09
C ILE A 46 -2.15 15.10 -5.89
N TYR A 47 -2.83 16.23 -5.79
CA TYR A 47 -3.83 16.54 -4.77
C TYR A 47 -5.19 16.59 -5.40
N TYR A 48 -6.19 16.07 -4.71
CA TYR A 48 -7.59 16.07 -5.13
C TYR A 48 -8.45 16.68 -4.04
N ASP A 49 -9.34 17.55 -4.44
CA ASP A 49 -10.36 18.11 -3.58
C ASP A 49 -11.73 17.53 -3.98
N ASN A 50 -12.51 17.07 -2.98
CA ASN A 50 -13.79 16.41 -3.15
C ASN A 50 -13.71 15.21 -4.12
N ALA A 51 -12.85 14.26 -3.79
CA ALA A 51 -12.67 13.07 -4.58
C ALA A 51 -13.78 12.05 -4.36
N LEU A 52 -14.30 11.49 -5.45
CA LEU A 52 -15.34 10.48 -5.46
C LEU A 52 -14.81 9.26 -6.24
N ILE A 53 -14.68 8.13 -5.55
CA ILE A 53 -14.33 6.86 -6.20
C ILE A 53 -15.61 6.25 -6.74
N LYS A 54 -15.60 5.94 -8.04
CA LYS A 54 -16.68 5.24 -8.72
C LYS A 54 -16.21 3.92 -9.28
N ILE A 55 -17.07 2.92 -9.22
CA ILE A 55 -16.90 1.61 -9.85
C ILE A 55 -18.08 1.41 -10.82
N TYR A 56 -17.79 1.18 -12.10
CA TYR A 56 -18.79 1.11 -13.16
C TYR A 56 -19.82 2.25 -13.11
N ASN A 57 -19.34 3.49 -12.92
CA ASN A 57 -20.13 4.72 -12.79
C ASN A 57 -20.96 4.86 -11.48
N ILE A 58 -20.91 3.87 -10.58
CA ILE A 58 -21.59 3.91 -9.28
C ILE A 58 -20.65 4.55 -8.26
N PRO A 59 -21.07 5.64 -7.57
CA PRO A 59 -20.26 6.24 -6.53
C PRO A 59 -20.21 5.33 -5.30
N ILE A 60 -19.00 4.93 -4.90
CA ILE A 60 -18.78 4.01 -3.79
C ILE A 60 -18.21 4.73 -2.56
N PHE A 61 -17.29 5.68 -2.76
CA PHE A 61 -16.59 6.29 -1.65
C PHE A 61 -16.25 7.76 -1.92
N TYR A 62 -16.49 8.61 -0.93
CA TYR A 62 -16.19 10.04 -0.96
C TYR A 62 -15.03 10.38 -0.03
N ILE A 63 -14.05 11.11 -0.54
CA ILE A 63 -12.87 11.57 0.20
C ILE A 63 -12.75 13.09 0.02
N PRO A 64 -12.90 13.88 1.08
CA PRO A 64 -12.84 15.35 0.98
C PRO A 64 -11.52 15.88 0.44
N LYS A 65 -10.41 15.28 0.89
CA LYS A 65 -9.05 15.60 0.44
C LYS A 65 -8.25 14.32 0.28
N LEU A 66 -7.75 14.08 -0.92
CA LEU A 66 -6.90 12.93 -1.25
C LEU A 66 -5.59 13.45 -1.85
N GLN A 67 -4.51 12.75 -1.58
CA GLN A 67 -3.24 12.97 -2.26
C GLN A 67 -2.56 11.63 -2.56
N HIS A 68 -1.92 11.56 -3.70
CA HIS A 68 -1.06 10.44 -4.03
C HIS A 68 0.19 10.91 -4.79
N PRO A 69 1.27 10.11 -4.77
CA PRO A 69 2.46 10.41 -5.56
C PRO A 69 2.15 10.40 -7.05
N ASP A 70 2.86 11.23 -7.81
CA ASP A 70 2.87 11.18 -9.27
C ASP A 70 3.33 9.78 -9.73
N PRO A 71 2.75 9.22 -10.82
CA PRO A 71 3.17 7.93 -11.37
C PRO A 71 4.66 7.81 -11.73
N THR A 72 5.37 8.94 -11.90
CA THR A 72 6.82 8.95 -12.14
C THR A 72 7.65 8.71 -10.86
N VAL A 73 7.04 8.67 -9.68
CA VAL A 73 7.72 8.39 -8.42
C VAL A 73 7.84 6.89 -8.23
N LEU A 74 9.01 6.35 -8.48
CA LEU A 74 9.28 4.91 -8.39
C LEU A 74 9.16 4.35 -6.96
N ARG A 75 9.41 5.19 -5.93
CA ARG A 75 9.44 4.72 -4.54
C ARG A 75 9.10 5.85 -3.57
N ARG A 76 8.03 5.66 -2.81
CA ARG A 76 7.57 6.63 -1.80
C ARG A 76 6.85 5.91 -0.66
N SER A 77 7.07 6.38 0.56
CA SER A 77 6.33 5.91 1.74
C SER A 77 4.85 6.27 1.65
N GLY A 78 4.00 5.35 2.10
CA GLY A 78 2.57 5.55 2.14
C GLY A 78 1.80 4.26 2.37
N PHE A 79 0.50 4.41 2.59
CA PHE A 79 -0.42 3.27 2.64
C PHE A 79 -0.56 2.66 1.25
N LEU A 80 -0.53 1.33 1.20
CA LEU A 80 -0.83 0.56 0.01
C LEU A 80 -2.34 0.23 0.00
N VAL A 81 -2.79 -0.37 -1.09
CA VAL A 81 -4.21 -0.72 -1.24
C VAL A 81 -4.61 -1.72 -0.15
N PRO A 82 -5.59 -1.39 0.69
CA PRO A 82 -6.09 -2.33 1.67
C PRO A 82 -6.82 -3.49 0.99
N SER A 83 -6.80 -4.65 1.65
CA SER A 83 -7.52 -5.84 1.20
C SER A 83 -8.43 -6.38 2.28
N PHE A 84 -9.55 -6.96 1.86
CA PHE A 84 -10.53 -7.59 2.72
C PHE A 84 -10.49 -9.10 2.49
N ALA A 85 -10.58 -9.86 3.57
CA ALA A 85 -10.68 -11.30 3.50
C ALA A 85 -11.67 -11.81 4.56
N ASP A 86 -12.32 -12.91 4.25
CA ASP A 86 -13.17 -13.64 5.18
C ASP A 86 -12.67 -15.08 5.29
N GLY A 87 -12.51 -15.55 6.50
CA GLY A 87 -11.97 -16.89 6.79
C GLY A 87 -12.76 -17.62 7.86
N LYS A 88 -12.98 -18.91 7.65
CA LYS A 88 -13.75 -19.77 8.57
C LYS A 88 -13.17 -19.80 10.01
N ASN A 89 -11.87 -19.62 10.18
CA ASN A 89 -11.21 -19.78 11.48
C ASN A 89 -11.00 -18.45 12.23
N LEU A 90 -10.75 -17.35 11.51
CA LEU A 90 -10.40 -16.05 12.09
C LEU A 90 -11.43 -14.96 11.77
N GLY A 91 -12.48 -15.31 10.99
CA GLY A 91 -13.52 -14.38 10.58
C GLY A 91 -13.07 -13.32 9.57
N THR A 92 -13.92 -12.35 9.42
CA THR A 92 -13.68 -11.20 8.50
C THR A 92 -12.53 -10.36 9.01
N ASN A 93 -11.66 -9.95 8.11
CA ASN A 93 -10.54 -9.07 8.43
C ASN A 93 -10.26 -8.06 7.30
N ILE A 94 -9.63 -6.96 7.69
CA ILE A 94 -9.06 -5.98 6.79
C ILE A 94 -7.53 -5.95 6.99
N ASN A 95 -6.78 -6.03 5.90
CA ASN A 95 -5.34 -5.82 5.89
C ASN A 95 -5.04 -4.41 5.38
N VAL A 96 -4.34 -3.61 6.18
CA VAL A 96 -3.94 -2.24 5.86
C VAL A 96 -2.41 -2.19 5.80
N PRO A 97 -1.82 -2.35 4.61
CA PRO A 97 -0.37 -2.32 4.48
C PRO A 97 0.15 -0.88 4.41
N TYR A 98 1.29 -0.66 5.06
CA TYR A 98 2.05 0.59 4.98
C TYR A 98 3.48 0.30 4.49
N PHE A 99 3.89 0.97 3.43
CA PHE A 99 5.24 0.91 2.89
C PHE A 99 6.05 2.12 3.35
N TRP A 100 7.20 1.88 3.95
CA TRP A 100 8.13 2.91 4.39
C TRP A 100 9.45 2.82 3.60
N ALA A 101 9.62 3.73 2.65
CA ALA A 101 10.88 3.92 1.94
C ALA A 101 11.86 4.67 2.85
N ILE A 102 12.62 3.96 3.68
CA ILE A 102 13.53 4.53 4.67
C ILE A 102 14.68 5.24 3.95
N ASN A 103 15.27 4.59 2.93
CA ASN A 103 16.33 5.15 2.10
C ASN A 103 16.28 4.48 0.71
N LYS A 104 17.19 4.84 -0.19
CA LYS A 104 17.28 4.25 -1.54
C LYS A 104 17.56 2.75 -1.52
N ASP A 105 18.31 2.30 -0.53
CA ASP A 105 18.80 0.93 -0.37
C ASP A 105 17.99 0.10 0.64
N LYS A 106 17.04 0.70 1.38
CA LYS A 106 16.30 0.00 2.43
C LYS A 106 14.87 0.48 2.57
N ASP A 107 13.99 -0.44 2.91
CA ASP A 107 12.57 -0.22 3.17
C ASP A 107 12.01 -1.17 4.23
N LEU A 108 10.83 -0.82 4.69
CA LEU A 108 10.03 -1.59 5.62
C LEU A 108 8.58 -1.58 5.15
N THR A 109 7.99 -2.76 5.03
CA THR A 109 6.55 -2.91 4.81
C THR A 109 5.91 -3.47 6.07
N ILE A 110 4.90 -2.79 6.60
CA ILE A 110 4.11 -3.25 7.75
C ILE A 110 2.71 -3.60 7.24
N ASN A 111 2.26 -4.81 7.48
CA ASN A 111 0.92 -5.29 7.19
C ASN A 111 0.14 -5.40 8.51
N SER A 112 -0.79 -4.47 8.71
CA SER A 112 -1.69 -4.49 9.89
C SER A 112 -2.98 -5.21 9.51
N ARG A 113 -3.14 -6.42 10.01
CA ARG A 113 -4.31 -7.25 9.77
C ARG A 113 -5.26 -7.16 10.97
N LEU A 114 -6.39 -6.48 10.79
CA LEU A 114 -7.38 -6.21 11.82
C LEU A 114 -8.55 -7.17 11.63
N PHE A 115 -8.83 -7.99 12.63
CA PHE A 115 -9.92 -8.96 12.65
C PHE A 115 -11.13 -8.41 13.39
N ALA A 116 -12.33 -8.79 12.96
CA ALA A 116 -13.56 -8.35 13.60
C ALA A 116 -13.72 -8.97 15.00
N THR A 117 -13.27 -10.22 15.21
CA THR A 117 -13.49 -11.00 16.42
C THR A 117 -12.22 -11.37 17.16
N GLU A 118 -11.05 -11.25 16.54
CA GLU A 118 -9.76 -11.66 17.08
C GLU A 118 -8.81 -10.47 17.30
N HIS A 119 -7.69 -10.73 17.96
CA HIS A 119 -6.64 -9.73 18.15
C HIS A 119 -5.96 -9.38 16.82
N PRO A 120 -5.47 -8.14 16.65
CA PRO A 120 -4.75 -7.74 15.46
C PRO A 120 -3.45 -8.55 15.27
N LEU A 121 -3.10 -8.79 14.01
CA LEU A 121 -1.83 -9.38 13.61
C LEU A 121 -1.01 -8.33 12.85
N PHE A 122 0.18 -8.06 13.35
CA PHE A 122 1.16 -7.19 12.71
C PHE A 122 2.26 -8.03 12.09
N LEU A 123 2.47 -7.87 10.78
CA LEU A 123 3.53 -8.51 10.03
C LEU A 123 4.42 -7.43 9.43
N GLY A 124 5.72 -7.62 9.49
CA GLY A 124 6.67 -6.67 8.91
C GLY A 124 7.70 -7.39 8.04
N GLU A 125 8.07 -6.77 6.93
CA GLU A 125 9.16 -7.18 6.07
C GLU A 125 10.13 -6.01 5.95
N TYR A 126 11.35 -6.18 6.46
CA TYR A 126 12.46 -5.25 6.26
C TYR A 126 13.37 -5.76 5.17
N ARG A 127 13.71 -4.89 4.21
CA ARG A 127 14.65 -5.21 3.12
C ARG A 127 15.76 -4.19 3.08
N GLN A 128 16.99 -4.67 2.91
CA GLN A 128 18.15 -3.82 2.71
C GLN A 128 19.08 -4.40 1.65
N ALA A 129 19.43 -3.59 0.66
CA ALA A 129 20.42 -3.89 -0.35
C ALA A 129 21.77 -3.34 0.08
N PHE A 130 22.79 -4.19 0.01
CA PHE A 130 24.20 -3.84 0.14
C PHE A 130 24.86 -3.99 -1.23
N LYS A 131 26.14 -3.62 -1.36
CA LYS A 131 26.87 -3.70 -2.64
C LYS A 131 26.83 -5.10 -3.29
N ASN A 132 27.02 -6.15 -2.49
CA ASN A 132 27.09 -7.55 -2.98
C ASN A 132 26.13 -8.48 -2.22
N SER A 133 25.20 -7.94 -1.43
CA SER A 133 24.28 -8.76 -0.65
C SER A 133 22.93 -8.06 -0.45
N THR A 134 21.92 -8.87 -0.16
CA THR A 134 20.57 -8.38 0.18
C THR A 134 20.12 -9.06 1.46
N LEU A 135 19.72 -8.26 2.44
CA LEU A 135 19.08 -8.69 3.68
C LEU A 135 17.58 -8.56 3.54
N ILE A 136 16.85 -9.63 3.87
CA ILE A 136 15.40 -9.63 4.04
C ILE A 136 15.13 -10.17 5.44
N SER A 137 14.33 -9.43 6.23
CA SER A 137 13.96 -9.83 7.58
C SER A 137 12.45 -9.73 7.73
N ASP A 138 11.81 -10.86 8.07
CA ASP A 138 10.38 -10.99 8.30
C ASP A 138 10.14 -11.09 9.81
N PHE A 139 9.18 -10.33 10.31
CA PHE A 139 8.78 -10.38 11.70
C PHE A 139 7.25 -10.28 11.85
N GLY A 140 6.76 -10.83 12.93
CA GLY A 140 5.34 -10.78 13.22
C GLY A 140 5.08 -10.73 14.72
N TYR A 141 3.95 -10.10 15.06
CA TYR A 141 3.44 -10.02 16.41
C TYR A 141 1.92 -10.10 16.42
N SER A 142 1.38 -10.89 17.35
CA SER A 142 -0.04 -10.93 17.67
C SER A 142 -0.23 -11.37 19.11
N GLU A 143 -1.22 -10.83 19.79
CA GLU A 143 -1.79 -11.48 20.98
C GLU A 143 -2.48 -12.79 20.61
N GLY A 144 -2.63 -13.71 21.57
CA GLY A 144 -3.33 -14.97 21.35
C GLY A 144 -4.81 -14.77 21.01
N TYR A 145 -5.53 -15.85 20.79
CA TYR A 145 -6.95 -15.80 20.42
C TYR A 145 -7.83 -15.21 21.52
N LYS A 146 -8.78 -14.34 21.14
CA LYS A 146 -9.86 -13.85 22.00
C LYS A 146 -10.92 -14.92 22.26
N SER A 147 -11.20 -15.76 21.27
CA SER A 147 -12.28 -16.73 21.31
C SER A 147 -11.95 -17.92 22.21
N ASN A 148 -12.70 -18.05 23.29
CA ASN A 148 -12.62 -19.16 24.25
C ASN A 148 -13.30 -20.47 23.76
N SER A 149 -13.72 -20.55 22.51
CA SER A 149 -14.47 -21.70 21.97
C SER A 149 -13.69 -23.00 21.90
N LYS A 150 -12.37 -22.97 22.03
CA LYS A 150 -11.53 -24.17 22.06
C LYS A 150 -10.70 -24.19 23.34
N LYS A 151 -11.08 -25.07 24.25
CA LYS A 151 -10.55 -25.29 25.60
C LYS A 151 -9.02 -25.49 25.71
N ASN A 152 -8.26 -25.55 24.61
CA ASN A 152 -6.83 -25.89 24.58
C ASN A 152 -5.94 -24.86 23.84
N ILE A 153 -6.44 -23.67 23.53
CA ILE A 153 -5.62 -22.64 22.85
C ILE A 153 -4.98 -21.78 23.93
N ARG A 154 -3.65 -21.81 24.02
CA ARG A 154 -2.89 -20.96 24.93
C ARG A 154 -3.10 -19.50 24.55
N SER A 155 -3.65 -18.70 25.47
CA SER A 155 -3.59 -17.26 25.42
C SER A 155 -2.13 -16.83 25.65
N GLY A 156 -1.68 -15.78 25.00
CA GLY A 156 -0.36 -15.20 25.17
C GLY A 156 0.20 -14.63 23.88
N ASP A 157 1.18 -13.78 24.03
CA ASP A 157 1.84 -13.12 22.91
C ASP A 157 2.57 -14.11 22.00
N ARG A 158 2.46 -13.88 20.72
CA ARG A 158 3.12 -14.65 19.67
C ARG A 158 3.93 -13.72 18.79
N SER A 159 5.20 -14.01 18.66
CA SER A 159 6.10 -13.28 17.79
C SER A 159 7.02 -14.22 17.05
N HIS A 160 7.52 -13.77 15.90
CA HIS A 160 8.57 -14.44 15.15
C HIS A 160 9.48 -13.42 14.51
N LEU A 161 10.71 -13.82 14.26
CA LEU A 161 11.70 -13.08 13.49
C LEU A 161 12.50 -14.06 12.65
N PHE A 162 12.49 -13.85 11.33
CA PHE A 162 13.32 -14.57 10.38
C PHE A 162 14.19 -13.57 9.62
N ALA A 163 15.43 -13.93 9.37
CA ALA A 163 16.33 -13.12 8.57
C ALA A 163 17.05 -13.99 7.53
N ARG A 164 17.14 -13.47 6.30
CA ARG A 164 17.84 -14.10 5.19
C ARG A 164 18.84 -13.11 4.60
N LEU A 165 20.09 -13.51 4.53
CA LEU A 165 21.14 -12.76 3.86
C LEU A 165 21.56 -13.52 2.60
N ASN A 166 21.33 -12.94 1.43
CA ASN A 166 21.79 -13.46 0.15
C ASN A 166 23.02 -12.67 -0.27
N THR A 167 24.16 -13.36 -0.50
CA THR A 167 25.42 -12.73 -0.89
C THR A 167 25.94 -13.32 -2.19
N THR A 168 26.35 -12.48 -3.13
CA THR A 168 27.03 -12.88 -4.37
C THR A 168 28.52 -12.66 -4.20
N PHE A 169 29.30 -13.75 -4.27
CA PHE A 169 30.77 -13.71 -4.28
C PHE A 169 31.25 -13.65 -5.75
N ASN A 170 31.92 -12.57 -6.11
CA ASN A 170 32.59 -12.46 -7.40
C ASN A 170 33.99 -13.08 -7.25
N THR A 171 34.14 -14.37 -7.55
CA THR A 171 35.46 -14.98 -7.69
C THR A 171 36.03 -14.53 -9.03
N ASN A 172 36.78 -13.42 -9.05
CA ASN A 172 37.66 -13.14 -10.17
C ASN A 172 38.76 -14.22 -10.16
N ASN A 173 38.59 -15.23 -10.99
CA ASN A 173 39.72 -16.11 -11.35
C ASN A 173 40.73 -15.23 -12.12
N THR A 174 41.73 -14.74 -11.43
CA THR A 174 42.98 -14.29 -12.08
C THR A 174 43.70 -15.54 -12.54
N ASN A 175 43.58 -15.87 -13.85
CA ASN A 175 44.58 -16.68 -14.57
C ASN A 175 45.73 -15.78 -14.97
#